data_121d28774bcfc56dcb28967c9a60dfa4
#
_entry.id   121d28774bcfc56dcb28967c9a60dfa4
#
_cell.length_a   1.000
_cell.length_b   1.000
_cell.length_c   1.000
_cell.angle_alpha   90.00
_cell.angle_beta   90.00
_cell.angle_gamma   90.00
#
_symmetry.space_group_name_H-M   'P 1'
#
loop_
_entity.id
_entity.type
_entity.pdbx_description
1 polymer ?
#
loop_
_entity_poly.entity_id
_entity_poly.type
_entity_poly.pdbx_seq_one_letter_code
_entity_poly.pdbx_strand_id
1 'polypeptide(L)'
;VVNTQDLSASIWTWYLEKDQWKIKKTITIPAQPAAAEDLPAPLKQFGAAPPLITDINLSLDDKFLYVSCWGTGELHQYDVSDPFSPKLVGMVEIGGVAKKKAHPSGAPATGGPQMVEVSRDGKRVYFTNSLYSSWDDQFYDDIKGWFVKADVNPNGGIELDKNFFMDFGDQRTHQVRLQGGDSSSDSFCFPNED
;
A
#
# COMPACT_ATOMS: atom_id res chain seq x y z
N VAL A 1 4.99 3.04 11.46
CA VAL A 1 6.21 2.78 12.27
C VAL A 1 6.58 1.31 12.15
N VAL A 2 7.85 1.02 11.89
CA VAL A 2 8.39 -0.36 11.87
C VAL A 2 8.97 -0.67 13.25
N ASN A 3 8.60 -1.82 13.82
CA ASN A 3 9.21 -2.35 15.03
C ASN A 3 10.40 -3.22 14.65
N THR A 4 11.59 -2.84 15.08
CA THR A 4 12.83 -3.54 14.74
C THR A 4 13.06 -4.84 15.53
N GLN A 5 12.26 -5.13 16.56
CA GLN A 5 12.38 -6.35 17.36
C GLN A 5 11.67 -7.54 16.70
N ASP A 6 10.47 -7.33 16.15
CA ASP A 6 9.62 -8.37 15.56
C ASP A 6 9.27 -8.09 14.09
N LEU A 7 9.83 -7.02 13.52
CA LEU A 7 9.59 -6.53 12.15
C LEU A 7 8.13 -6.19 11.86
N SER A 8 7.27 -6.10 12.85
CA SER A 8 5.89 -5.65 12.67
C SER A 8 5.84 -4.17 12.29
N ALA A 9 4.75 -3.76 11.66
CA ALA A 9 4.45 -2.36 11.45
C ALA A 9 3.26 -1.92 12.32
N SER A 10 3.21 -0.66 12.69
CA SER A 10 2.11 -0.10 13.47
C SER A 10 1.67 1.26 12.95
N ILE A 11 0.37 1.51 13.06
CA ILE A 11 -0.25 2.81 12.78
C ILE A 11 -0.81 3.36 14.08
N TRP A 12 -0.65 4.65 14.24
CA TRP A 12 -1.00 5.37 15.45
C TRP A 12 -1.97 6.50 15.11
N THR A 13 -3.02 6.64 15.92
CA THR A 13 -3.97 7.74 15.82
C THR A 13 -3.57 8.86 16.77
N TRP A 14 -3.40 10.06 16.25
CA TRP A 14 -3.23 11.29 17.02
C TRP A 14 -4.57 11.96 17.17
N TYR A 15 -4.87 12.44 18.38
CA TYR A 15 -6.12 13.10 18.68
C TYR A 15 -5.96 14.11 19.82
N LEU A 16 -6.86 15.07 19.82
CA LEU A 16 -6.95 16.10 20.85
C LEU A 16 -7.98 15.69 21.91
N GLU A 17 -7.57 15.61 23.17
CA GLU A 17 -8.48 15.39 24.31
C GLU A 17 -8.20 16.42 25.38
N LYS A 18 -9.20 17.24 25.74
CA LYS A 18 -9.09 18.30 26.76
C LYS A 18 -7.87 19.21 26.50
N ASP A 19 -7.72 19.68 25.28
CA ASP A 19 -6.62 20.54 24.81
C ASP A 19 -5.22 19.93 24.90
N GLN A 20 -5.11 18.63 25.06
CA GLN A 20 -3.85 17.88 25.08
C GLN A 20 -3.79 16.89 23.91
N TRP A 21 -2.69 16.93 23.15
CA TRP A 21 -2.43 15.94 22.13
C TRP A 21 -2.08 14.60 22.76
N LYS A 22 -2.77 13.56 22.31
CA LYS A 22 -2.55 12.16 22.68
C LYS A 22 -2.31 11.31 21.46
N ILE A 23 -1.67 10.18 21.67
CA ILE A 23 -1.47 9.16 20.64
C ILE A 23 -1.91 7.79 21.14
N LYS A 24 -2.47 6.98 20.25
CA LYS A 24 -2.85 5.60 20.54
C LYS A 24 -2.43 4.72 19.36
N LYS A 25 -1.75 3.61 19.64
CA LYS A 25 -1.53 2.58 18.62
C LYS A 25 -2.86 1.89 18.32
N THR A 26 -3.30 1.93 17.07
CA THR A 26 -4.61 1.45 16.66
C THR A 26 -4.54 0.26 15.70
N ILE A 27 -3.46 0.13 14.91
CA ILE A 27 -3.24 -1.00 14.03
C ILE A 27 -1.85 -1.58 14.28
N THR A 28 -1.74 -2.91 14.27
CA THR A 28 -0.48 -3.63 14.19
C THR A 28 -0.58 -4.64 13.06
N ILE A 29 0.38 -4.59 12.13
CA ILE A 29 0.49 -5.52 11.00
C ILE A 29 1.75 -6.37 11.26
N PRO A 30 1.61 -7.69 11.46
CA PRO A 30 2.75 -8.56 11.74
C PRO A 30 3.63 -8.75 10.52
N ALA A 31 4.91 -9.07 10.74
CA ALA A 31 5.77 -9.59 9.70
C ALA A 31 5.30 -10.99 9.28
N GLN A 32 5.52 -11.33 8.01
CA GLN A 32 5.17 -12.64 7.47
C GLN A 32 6.38 -13.56 7.53
N PRO A 33 6.31 -14.71 8.24
CA PRO A 33 7.38 -15.70 8.22
C PRO A 33 7.67 -16.18 6.79
N ALA A 34 8.94 -16.33 6.46
CA ALA A 34 9.40 -16.82 5.17
C ALA A 34 10.72 -17.57 5.31
N ALA A 35 10.95 -18.52 4.41
CA ALA A 35 12.21 -19.24 4.36
C ALA A 35 13.37 -18.31 3.94
N ALA A 36 14.57 -18.57 4.42
CA ALA A 36 15.71 -17.69 4.16
C ALA A 36 16.08 -17.59 2.68
N GLU A 37 15.83 -18.65 1.91
CA GLU A 37 16.01 -18.70 0.45
C GLU A 37 15.05 -17.76 -0.32
N ASP A 38 13.87 -17.51 0.23
CA ASP A 38 12.85 -16.64 -0.37
C ASP A 38 13.04 -15.17 -0.01
N LEU A 39 13.95 -14.88 0.93
CA LEU A 39 14.16 -13.53 1.44
C LEU A 39 15.38 -12.85 0.79
N PRO A 40 15.31 -11.53 0.51
CA PRO A 40 16.47 -10.76 0.11
C PRO A 40 17.52 -10.72 1.23
N ALA A 41 18.77 -10.47 0.85
CA ALA A 41 19.91 -10.52 1.77
C ALA A 41 19.72 -9.80 3.11
N PRO A 42 19.16 -8.56 3.16
CA PRO A 42 18.96 -7.85 4.42
C PRO A 42 17.98 -8.52 5.38
N LEU A 43 17.06 -9.36 4.87
CA LEU A 43 16.00 -9.99 5.66
C LEU A 43 16.27 -11.43 6.05
N LYS A 44 17.24 -12.10 5.44
CA LYS A 44 17.52 -13.54 5.67
C LYS A 44 17.72 -13.89 7.14
N GLN A 45 18.42 -13.05 7.89
CA GLN A 45 18.70 -13.29 9.30
C GLN A 45 17.44 -13.24 10.20
N PHE A 46 16.37 -12.62 9.73
CA PHE A 46 15.14 -12.47 10.51
C PHE A 46 14.11 -13.56 10.22
N GLY A 47 14.24 -14.31 9.12
CA GLY A 47 13.28 -15.35 8.73
C GLY A 47 11.86 -14.83 8.50
N ALA A 48 11.71 -13.56 8.16
CA ALA A 48 10.41 -12.92 7.96
C ALA A 48 10.49 -11.72 7.01
N ALA A 49 9.42 -11.46 6.27
CA ALA A 49 9.21 -10.26 5.48
C ALA A 49 8.42 -9.23 6.30
N PRO A 50 8.98 -8.06 6.61
CA PRO A 50 8.23 -6.98 7.26
C PRO A 50 7.19 -6.39 6.30
N PRO A 51 6.07 -5.82 6.79
CA PRO A 51 5.13 -5.09 5.94
C PRO A 51 5.79 -3.92 5.19
N LEU A 52 6.72 -3.21 5.81
CA LEU A 52 7.34 -2.01 5.24
C LEU A 52 6.29 -1.05 4.69
N ILE A 53 5.50 -0.45 5.58
CA ILE A 53 4.48 0.52 5.18
C ILE A 53 5.17 1.72 4.52
N THR A 54 4.81 1.99 3.27
CA THR A 54 5.37 3.08 2.46
C THR A 54 4.40 4.23 2.27
N ASP A 55 3.11 3.95 2.29
CA ASP A 55 2.07 4.97 2.14
C ASP A 55 0.78 4.59 2.85
N ILE A 56 0.04 5.61 3.26
CA ILE A 56 -1.32 5.50 3.78
C ILE A 56 -2.18 6.62 3.20
N ASN A 57 -3.42 6.32 2.83
CA ASN A 57 -4.36 7.29 2.30
C ASN A 57 -5.78 7.04 2.80
N LEU A 58 -6.50 8.10 3.16
CA LEU A 58 -7.91 8.03 3.56
C LEU A 58 -8.82 8.14 2.33
N SER A 59 -9.96 7.44 2.36
CA SER A 59 -11.06 7.73 1.44
C SER A 59 -11.59 9.15 1.67
N LEU A 60 -12.20 9.75 0.63
CA LEU A 60 -12.70 11.14 0.72
C LEU A 60 -13.83 11.34 1.75
N ASP A 61 -14.49 10.26 2.16
CA ASP A 61 -15.52 10.24 3.21
C ASP A 61 -14.97 9.87 4.59
N ASP A 62 -13.63 9.78 4.73
CA ASP A 62 -12.91 9.40 5.96
C ASP A 62 -13.31 8.03 6.54
N LYS A 63 -13.97 7.18 5.75
CA LYS A 63 -14.46 5.87 6.22
C LYS A 63 -13.42 4.77 6.13
N PHE A 64 -12.58 4.80 5.09
CA PHE A 64 -11.58 3.78 4.85
C PHE A 64 -10.16 4.35 4.86
N LEU A 65 -9.24 3.59 5.45
CA LEU A 65 -7.81 3.82 5.38
C LEU A 65 -7.18 2.73 4.51
N TYR A 66 -6.47 3.13 3.48
CA TYR A 66 -5.66 2.25 2.64
C TYR A 66 -4.22 2.28 3.11
N VAL A 67 -3.58 1.12 3.18
CA VAL A 67 -2.23 0.96 3.73
C VAL A 67 -1.41 0.10 2.79
N SER A 68 -0.37 0.68 2.20
CA SER A 68 0.59 -0.01 1.35
C SER A 68 1.61 -0.76 2.20
N CYS A 69 1.59 -2.09 2.13
CA CYS A 69 2.55 -2.98 2.75
C CYS A 69 3.54 -3.49 1.69
N TRP A 70 4.49 -2.64 1.33
CA TRP A 70 5.41 -2.85 0.20
C TRP A 70 6.26 -4.11 0.32
N GLY A 71 6.70 -4.45 1.54
CA GLY A 71 7.52 -5.64 1.76
C GLY A 71 6.75 -6.95 1.64
N THR A 72 5.54 -7.03 2.19
CA THR A 72 4.70 -8.23 2.09
C THR A 72 3.92 -8.32 0.77
N GLY A 73 3.84 -7.22 0.00
CA GLY A 73 3.09 -7.20 -1.26
C GLY A 73 1.58 -7.11 -1.05
N GLU A 74 1.14 -6.38 -0.04
CA GLU A 74 -0.28 -6.27 0.31
C GLU A 74 -0.74 -4.81 0.29
N LEU A 75 -1.94 -4.56 -0.24
CA LEU A 75 -2.69 -3.35 0.02
C LEU A 75 -3.85 -3.69 0.96
N HIS A 76 -3.84 -3.10 2.14
CA HIS A 76 -4.88 -3.28 3.14
C HIS A 76 -5.91 -2.15 3.09
N GLN A 77 -7.18 -2.48 3.32
CA GLN A 77 -8.27 -1.53 3.54
C GLN A 77 -8.82 -1.73 4.96
N TYR A 78 -8.75 -0.69 5.77
CA TYR A 78 -9.34 -0.69 7.11
C TYR A 78 -10.58 0.21 7.13
N ASP A 79 -11.68 -0.24 7.73
CA ASP A 79 -12.77 0.62 8.18
C ASP A 79 -12.30 1.39 9.41
N VAL A 80 -12.25 2.71 9.30
CA VAL A 80 -11.79 3.65 10.34
C VAL A 80 -12.93 4.57 10.81
N SER A 81 -14.18 4.19 10.57
CA SER A 81 -15.36 4.92 11.10
C SER A 81 -15.28 5.10 12.63
N ASP A 82 -14.66 4.15 13.34
CA ASP A 82 -14.12 4.35 14.69
C ASP A 82 -12.59 4.39 14.59
N PRO A 83 -11.95 5.58 14.66
CA PRO A 83 -10.51 5.72 14.49
C PRO A 83 -9.70 5.10 15.63
N PHE A 84 -10.35 4.70 16.73
CA PHE A 84 -9.73 4.03 17.85
C PHE A 84 -9.84 2.50 17.81
N SER A 85 -10.63 1.98 16.86
CA SER A 85 -10.87 0.55 16.68
C SER A 85 -10.99 0.18 15.18
N PRO A 86 -9.96 0.48 14.36
CA PRO A 86 -9.95 0.13 12.94
C PRO A 86 -10.16 -1.37 12.70
N LYS A 87 -10.89 -1.71 11.63
CA LYS A 87 -11.17 -3.11 11.26
C LYS A 87 -10.65 -3.37 9.84
N LEU A 88 -9.84 -4.40 9.67
CA LEU A 88 -9.45 -4.86 8.33
C LEU A 88 -10.69 -5.40 7.62
N VAL A 89 -11.09 -4.77 6.51
CA VAL A 89 -12.30 -5.12 5.74
C VAL A 89 -12.01 -5.52 4.31
N GLY A 90 -10.78 -5.31 3.84
CA GLY A 90 -10.35 -5.72 2.50
C GLY A 90 -8.84 -5.82 2.41
N MET A 91 -8.36 -6.69 1.52
CA MET A 91 -6.94 -6.84 1.24
C MET A 91 -6.76 -7.42 -0.16
N VAL A 92 -5.76 -6.93 -0.88
CA VAL A 92 -5.27 -7.55 -2.13
C VAL A 92 -3.77 -7.82 -2.01
N GLU A 93 -3.30 -8.86 -2.69
CA GLU A 93 -1.89 -9.25 -2.73
C GLU A 93 -1.35 -9.11 -4.15
N ILE A 94 -0.18 -8.46 -4.30
CA ILE A 94 0.55 -8.34 -5.57
C ILE A 94 2.02 -8.07 -5.30
N GLY A 95 2.91 -8.80 -5.97
CA GLY A 95 4.35 -8.69 -5.75
C GLY A 95 4.78 -9.26 -4.39
N GLY A 96 5.57 -8.49 -3.64
CA GLY A 96 6.12 -8.87 -2.34
C GLY A 96 7.50 -9.51 -2.39
N VAL A 97 8.28 -9.36 -1.33
CA VAL A 97 9.67 -9.85 -1.27
C VAL A 97 9.76 -11.37 -1.20
N ALA A 98 8.80 -12.03 -0.56
CA ALA A 98 8.81 -13.48 -0.36
C ALA A 98 7.80 -14.22 -1.24
N LYS A 99 6.54 -13.78 -1.28
CA LYS A 99 5.45 -14.50 -1.98
C LYS A 99 5.39 -14.28 -3.49
N LYS A 100 5.85 -13.14 -3.99
CA LYS A 100 5.92 -12.79 -5.43
C LYS A 100 4.61 -13.04 -6.19
N LYS A 101 3.50 -12.51 -5.68
CA LYS A 101 2.19 -12.66 -6.31
C LYS A 101 2.08 -11.92 -7.64
N ALA A 102 1.71 -12.60 -8.71
CA ALA A 102 1.41 -12.00 -10.01
C ALA A 102 0.07 -11.24 -9.97
N HIS A 103 -0.10 -10.30 -10.91
CA HIS A 103 -1.38 -9.66 -11.15
C HIS A 103 -2.42 -10.69 -11.66
N PRO A 104 -3.73 -10.53 -11.40
CA PRO A 104 -4.76 -11.46 -11.90
C PRO A 104 -4.84 -11.62 -13.42
N SER A 105 -4.31 -10.68 -14.21
CA SER A 105 -4.14 -10.83 -15.67
C SER A 105 -3.05 -11.84 -16.06
N GLY A 106 -2.25 -12.31 -15.11
CA GLY A 106 -1.03 -13.09 -15.36
C GLY A 106 0.21 -12.25 -15.59
N ALA A 107 0.12 -10.92 -15.59
CA ALA A 107 1.28 -10.06 -15.69
C ALA A 107 2.21 -10.22 -14.48
N PRO A 108 3.53 -10.35 -14.69
CA PRO A 108 4.48 -10.45 -13.59
C PRO A 108 4.51 -9.13 -12.82
N ALA A 109 4.50 -9.21 -11.49
CA ALA A 109 4.58 -8.06 -10.62
C ALA A 109 5.79 -8.19 -9.69
N THR A 110 6.79 -7.31 -9.87
CA THR A 110 7.93 -7.15 -8.96
C THR A 110 7.72 -5.92 -8.08
N GLY A 111 8.28 -5.89 -6.88
CA GLY A 111 7.93 -4.86 -5.89
C GLY A 111 6.63 -5.18 -5.15
N GLY A 112 6.13 -4.25 -4.39
CA GLY A 112 4.86 -4.34 -3.68
C GLY A 112 4.10 -3.02 -3.78
N PRO A 113 2.86 -2.91 -3.29
CA PRO A 113 2.12 -1.64 -3.25
C PRO A 113 2.93 -0.54 -2.56
N GLN A 114 3.11 0.60 -3.24
CA GLN A 114 3.93 1.70 -2.74
C GLN A 114 3.10 2.97 -2.55
N MET A 115 2.89 3.81 -3.57
CA MET A 115 2.02 4.98 -3.45
C MET A 115 0.57 4.61 -3.77
N VAL A 116 -0.36 5.13 -2.99
CA VAL A 116 -1.80 4.88 -3.10
C VAL A 116 -2.53 6.15 -3.46
N GLU A 117 -3.41 6.07 -4.43
CA GLU A 117 -4.29 7.15 -4.85
C GLU A 117 -5.75 6.68 -4.86
N VAL A 118 -6.63 7.43 -4.23
CA VAL A 118 -8.07 7.12 -4.19
C VAL A 118 -8.78 7.94 -5.26
N SER A 119 -9.66 7.30 -6.05
CA SER A 119 -10.48 8.01 -7.03
C SER A 119 -11.45 8.99 -6.35
N ARG A 120 -11.81 10.07 -7.05
CA ARG A 120 -12.71 11.11 -6.54
C ARG A 120 -14.09 10.58 -6.10
N ASP A 121 -14.56 9.52 -6.75
CA ASP A 121 -15.85 8.89 -6.41
C ASP A 121 -15.72 7.80 -5.34
N GLY A 122 -14.48 7.52 -4.85
CA GLY A 122 -14.20 6.52 -3.83
C GLY A 122 -14.37 5.06 -4.27
N LYS A 123 -14.58 4.81 -5.57
CA LYS A 123 -14.88 3.46 -6.09
C LYS A 123 -13.64 2.71 -6.57
N ARG A 124 -12.50 3.37 -6.67
CA ARG A 124 -11.26 2.80 -7.17
C ARG A 124 -10.09 3.26 -6.31
N VAL A 125 -9.10 2.41 -6.20
CA VAL A 125 -7.81 2.72 -5.62
C VAL A 125 -6.73 2.35 -6.63
N TYR A 126 -5.84 3.28 -6.90
CA TYR A 126 -4.70 3.09 -7.78
C TYR A 126 -3.43 3.01 -6.95
N PHE A 127 -2.47 2.20 -7.38
CA PHE A 127 -1.19 2.14 -6.69
C PHE A 127 -0.04 1.71 -7.60
N THR A 128 1.15 2.16 -7.23
CA THR A 128 2.43 1.90 -7.90
C THR A 128 3.27 0.95 -7.05
N ASN A 129 4.52 0.66 -7.49
CA ASN A 129 5.37 -0.32 -6.82
C ASN A 129 6.77 0.14 -6.45
N SER A 130 7.18 1.34 -6.79
CA SER A 130 8.58 1.75 -6.62
C SER A 130 8.72 2.96 -5.70
N LEU A 131 9.63 2.86 -4.73
CA LEU A 131 10.00 3.98 -3.88
C LEU A 131 11.10 4.81 -4.55
N TYR A 132 12.31 4.25 -4.69
CA TYR A 132 13.43 4.77 -5.48
C TYR A 132 14.52 3.71 -5.63
N SER A 133 15.28 3.76 -6.72
CA SER A 133 16.17 2.67 -7.14
C SER A 133 17.11 2.16 -6.05
N SER A 134 17.83 3.04 -5.36
CA SER A 134 18.83 2.63 -4.35
C SER A 134 18.22 1.94 -3.12
N TRP A 135 16.92 2.10 -2.90
CA TRP A 135 16.18 1.39 -1.88
C TRP A 135 15.61 0.08 -2.43
N ASP A 136 14.89 0.15 -3.54
CA ASP A 136 14.20 -0.98 -4.15
C ASP A 136 15.15 -2.14 -4.44
N ASP A 137 16.34 -1.84 -5.00
CA ASP A 137 17.36 -2.81 -5.41
C ASP A 137 17.98 -3.59 -4.23
N GLN A 138 17.73 -3.19 -2.99
CA GLN A 138 18.13 -3.94 -1.80
C GLN A 138 17.16 -5.10 -1.48
N PHE A 139 15.92 -5.01 -1.95
CA PHE A 139 14.85 -5.95 -1.59
C PHE A 139 14.34 -6.75 -2.79
N TYR A 140 14.43 -6.19 -3.99
CA TYR A 140 13.89 -6.80 -5.20
C TYR A 140 14.94 -6.82 -6.30
N ASP A 141 15.25 -8.02 -6.80
CA ASP A 141 16.07 -8.19 -7.99
C ASP A 141 15.23 -7.80 -9.22
N ASP A 142 15.77 -6.94 -10.08
CA ASP A 142 15.16 -6.57 -11.36
C ASP A 142 13.69 -6.07 -11.25
N ILE A 143 13.44 -5.12 -10.36
CA ILE A 143 12.11 -4.50 -10.23
C ILE A 143 11.72 -3.76 -11.52
N LYS A 144 10.54 -4.06 -12.03
CA LYS A 144 9.89 -3.35 -13.15
C LYS A 144 8.79 -2.46 -12.60
N GLY A 145 8.67 -1.26 -13.16
CA GLY A 145 7.62 -0.34 -12.77
C GLY A 145 6.26 -0.77 -13.28
N TRP A 146 5.25 -0.72 -12.43
CA TRP A 146 3.88 -0.96 -12.82
C TRP A 146 2.91 -0.04 -12.06
N PHE A 147 1.70 0.05 -12.61
CA PHE A 147 0.59 0.79 -12.04
C PHE A 147 -0.67 -0.03 -12.20
N VAL A 148 -1.39 -0.24 -11.13
CA VAL A 148 -2.58 -1.09 -11.08
C VAL A 148 -3.74 -0.39 -10.39
N LYS A 149 -4.92 -0.97 -10.55
CA LYS A 149 -6.17 -0.50 -9.97
C LYS A 149 -6.83 -1.62 -9.18
N ALA A 150 -7.44 -1.28 -8.05
CA ALA A 150 -8.40 -2.11 -7.35
C ALA A 150 -9.77 -1.42 -7.32
N ASP A 151 -10.82 -2.19 -7.52
CA ASP A 151 -12.20 -1.76 -7.34
C ASP A 151 -12.57 -1.83 -5.84
N VAL A 152 -13.32 -0.83 -5.38
CA VAL A 152 -13.68 -0.66 -3.96
C VAL A 152 -15.17 -0.95 -3.76
N ASN A 153 -15.47 -1.83 -2.81
CA ASN A 153 -16.84 -2.04 -2.35
C ASN A 153 -17.20 -0.98 -1.28
N PRO A 154 -18.31 -0.24 -1.42
CA PRO A 154 -18.71 0.80 -0.48
C PRO A 154 -19.00 0.30 0.95
N ASN A 155 -19.20 -1.01 1.12
CA ASN A 155 -19.39 -1.65 2.42
C ASN A 155 -18.13 -2.33 2.97
N GLY A 156 -16.99 -2.10 2.33
CA GLY A 156 -15.71 -2.74 2.63
C GLY A 156 -15.41 -3.91 1.69
N GLY A 157 -14.16 -4.06 1.36
CA GLY A 157 -13.61 -4.99 0.39
C GLY A 157 -12.99 -4.27 -0.79
N ILE A 158 -11.88 -4.79 -1.27
CA ILE A 158 -11.17 -4.34 -2.47
C ILE A 158 -10.79 -5.55 -3.31
N GLU A 159 -10.79 -5.39 -4.64
CA GLU A 159 -10.43 -6.44 -5.59
C GLU A 159 -9.58 -5.86 -6.72
N LEU A 160 -8.47 -6.51 -7.09
CA LEU A 160 -7.65 -6.10 -8.21
C LEU A 160 -8.42 -6.20 -9.52
N ASP A 161 -8.46 -5.12 -10.29
CA ASP A 161 -9.03 -5.13 -11.65
C ASP A 161 -8.11 -5.89 -12.59
N LYS A 162 -8.49 -7.11 -12.95
CA LYS A 162 -7.73 -7.99 -13.86
C LYS A 162 -7.45 -7.39 -15.25
N ASN A 163 -8.18 -6.36 -15.65
CA ASN A 163 -8.04 -5.71 -16.94
C ASN A 163 -7.19 -4.44 -16.90
N PHE A 164 -6.74 -4.02 -15.71
CA PHE A 164 -5.97 -2.79 -15.55
C PHE A 164 -4.58 -3.09 -14.98
N PHE A 165 -3.62 -3.25 -15.87
CA PHE A 165 -2.20 -3.34 -15.55
C PHE A 165 -1.42 -2.50 -16.56
N MET A 166 -0.73 -1.49 -16.08
CA MET A 166 0.16 -0.66 -16.90
C MET A 166 1.62 -1.04 -16.59
N ASP A 167 2.34 -1.49 -17.60
CA ASP A 167 3.74 -1.84 -17.50
C ASP A 167 4.60 -0.64 -17.94
N PHE A 168 5.52 -0.23 -17.10
CA PHE A 168 6.48 0.85 -17.34
C PHE A 168 7.91 0.32 -17.58
N GLY A 169 8.07 -0.99 -17.64
CA GLY A 169 9.38 -1.62 -17.86
C GLY A 169 10.41 -1.20 -16.82
N ASP A 170 11.56 -0.71 -17.26
CA ASP A 170 12.67 -0.31 -16.40
C ASP A 170 12.48 1.05 -15.69
N GLN A 171 11.40 1.76 -15.97
CA GLN A 171 11.09 3.02 -15.30
C GLN A 171 10.57 2.77 -13.88
N ARG A 172 11.00 3.58 -12.93
CA ARG A 172 10.52 3.52 -11.55
C ARG A 172 9.24 4.33 -11.40
N THR A 173 8.12 3.63 -11.18
CA THR A 173 6.83 4.27 -10.95
C THR A 173 6.66 4.59 -9.48
N HIS A 174 6.83 5.86 -9.11
CA HIS A 174 6.60 6.33 -7.74
C HIS A 174 5.16 6.85 -7.60
N GLN A 175 4.79 7.85 -8.38
CA GLN A 175 3.43 8.38 -8.41
C GLN A 175 3.00 8.55 -9.86
N VAL A 176 1.82 8.05 -10.21
CA VAL A 176 1.25 8.15 -11.56
C VAL A 176 -0.06 8.89 -11.49
N ARG A 177 -0.21 9.91 -12.34
CA ARG A 177 -1.45 10.67 -12.49
C ARG A 177 -2.17 10.26 -13.76
N LEU A 178 -3.47 10.10 -13.67
CA LEU A 178 -4.32 9.83 -14.83
C LEU A 178 -4.79 11.14 -15.46
N GLN A 179 -4.96 11.13 -16.76
CA GLN A 179 -5.56 12.26 -17.47
C GLN A 179 -6.99 12.50 -16.94
N GLY A 180 -7.32 13.76 -16.71
CA GLY A 180 -8.63 14.14 -16.17
C GLY A 180 -8.72 14.13 -14.63
N GLY A 181 -7.62 13.89 -13.93
CA GLY A 181 -7.54 14.06 -12.48
C GLY A 181 -8.50 13.17 -11.70
N ASP A 182 -8.47 11.84 -11.95
CA ASP A 182 -9.35 10.88 -11.25
C ASP A 182 -8.89 10.53 -9.82
N SER A 183 -7.69 10.93 -9.41
CA SER A 183 -7.19 10.64 -8.07
C SER A 183 -7.45 11.78 -7.07
N SER A 184 -7.49 11.45 -5.78
CA SER A 184 -7.78 12.40 -4.71
C SER A 184 -6.68 13.45 -4.55
N SER A 185 -5.42 13.10 -4.75
CA SER A 185 -4.29 14.05 -4.68
C SER A 185 -4.40 15.15 -5.72
N ASP A 186 -4.86 14.84 -6.92
CA ASP A 186 -5.09 15.82 -7.97
C ASP A 186 -6.19 16.81 -7.62
N SER A 187 -7.19 16.37 -6.85
CA SER A 187 -8.32 17.20 -6.43
C SER A 187 -7.90 18.31 -5.48
N PHE A 188 -6.93 18.07 -4.64
CA PHE A 188 -6.43 19.06 -3.68
C PHE A 188 -5.46 20.06 -4.30
N CYS A 189 -4.62 19.61 -5.22
CA CYS A 189 -3.57 20.44 -5.77
C CYS A 189 -4.06 21.43 -6.83
N PHE A 190 -5.14 21.08 -7.54
CA PHE A 190 -5.61 21.85 -8.70
C PHE A 190 -7.14 21.95 -8.75
N PRO A 191 -7.76 22.67 -7.79
CA PRO A 191 -9.21 22.72 -7.68
C PRO A 191 -9.91 23.41 -8.88
N ASN A 192 -9.17 24.07 -9.77
CA ASN A 192 -9.71 24.85 -10.89
C ASN A 192 -9.13 24.42 -12.26
N GLU A 193 -8.44 23.32 -12.37
CA GLU A 193 -8.02 22.75 -13.65
C GLU A 193 -9.12 21.81 -14.14
N ASP A 194 -9.92 22.28 -15.08
CA ASP A 194 -10.87 21.50 -15.86
C ASP A 194 -10.16 20.62 -16.91
#